data_f263ea0f2f59c7810f8097d29219ab15
#
_entry.id   f263ea0f2f59c7810f8097d29219ab15
#
_cell.length_a   1.000
_cell.length_b   1.000
_cell.length_c   1.000
_cell.angle_alpha   90.00
_cell.angle_beta   90.00
_cell.angle_gamma   90.00
#
_symmetry.space_group_name_H-M   'P 1'
#
loop_
_entity.id
_entity.type
_entity.pdbx_description
1 polymer ?
#
loop_
_entity_poly.entity_id
_entity_poly.type
_entity_poly.pdbx_seq_one_letter_code
_entity_poly.pdbx_strand_id
1 'polypeptide(L)'
;MTEANSTSQDPPAGGLDLPPLKLPSENESFPGENRLTDDEKNRWLILHFALPRTIMTQDMEEGLTTEEELNNVLASMAWGTIDRGTSEFILESEDPTLDAPHSSVISYAEYMDRTYPVDPQMDEEVRAENLRMARQKKITCTHPGEPVAKFKPMFDQVVKNLVHSNKALAKAFDIKKFILNENDVPEDAEAEAELDDQHIILRYGRYQVIPAFFNLLIQLTKERRRFSIVFRTYNADQLPSIQRELKLFCEGRHPAYSGQNKTQKPPLMSGDKLSRDMRLADENIGRVSRMSGRLEFPNRQADTVSTEPVIGEDGLPVQPGFEPTVYEFPSYHQAYEGLMHHVLTKSNTAAIVDDYEYWKEKDKAAAAGKLFLVNHGGGLAETKVQHIFFDGHIQAGNAHSVDVRDVVNGDSVPFAEADDVFIHRVDFYQACLDSEYFVKALKNCETKMSKAILESRRVGDDIVAGEEQKETLKGLPPKEYLYRTVIPALLPALEACQRDRPADPIEFIAFYMLRHTHQYSKTLKA
;
A
#
# COMPACT_ATOMS: atom_id res chain seq x y z
N MET A 1 -78.66 8.86 21.74
CA MET A 1 -78.92 7.73 20.82
C MET A 1 -78.37 8.16 19.47
N THR A 2 -77.32 7.70 18.96
CA THR A 2 -76.55 6.47 18.86
C THR A 2 -75.08 6.83 18.54
N GLU A 3 -74.18 6.19 19.27
CA GLU A 3 -72.75 6.25 19.05
C GLU A 3 -72.40 5.61 17.69
N ALA A 4 -71.44 6.19 16.96
CA ALA A 4 -70.78 5.57 15.85
C ALA A 4 -69.27 5.49 16.17
N ASN A 5 -68.82 4.26 16.51
CA ASN A 5 -67.44 3.85 16.61
C ASN A 5 -66.72 3.93 15.24
N SER A 6 -65.63 4.66 15.18
CA SER A 6 -64.66 4.59 14.08
C SER A 6 -63.41 3.83 14.56
N THR A 7 -63.32 2.56 14.16
CA THR A 7 -62.13 1.74 14.29
C THR A 7 -61.12 2.12 13.22
N SER A 8 -60.00 2.69 13.65
CA SER A 8 -58.79 2.83 12.81
C SER A 8 -58.13 1.46 12.72
N GLN A 9 -58.02 0.92 11.52
CA GLN A 9 -57.19 -0.24 11.23
C GLN A 9 -55.78 0.22 10.88
N ASP A 10 -54.81 -0.17 11.72
CA ASP A 10 -53.38 -0.14 11.36
C ASP A 10 -53.06 -1.18 10.30
N PRO A 11 -52.15 -0.87 9.34
CA PRO A 11 -51.68 -1.87 8.37
C PRO A 11 -50.74 -2.87 9.02
N PRO A 12 -50.72 -4.15 8.55
CA PRO A 12 -49.92 -5.20 9.14
C PRO A 12 -48.42 -4.96 8.87
N ALA A 13 -47.64 -4.96 9.91
CA ALA A 13 -46.19 -5.04 9.86
C ALA A 13 -45.77 -6.41 9.30
N GLY A 14 -45.45 -6.47 8.02
CA GLY A 14 -44.82 -7.63 7.40
C GLY A 14 -43.34 -7.66 7.76
N GLY A 15 -43.01 -8.19 8.92
CA GLY A 15 -41.65 -8.58 9.24
C GLY A 15 -41.26 -9.80 8.41
N LEU A 16 -40.28 -9.67 7.53
CA LEU A 16 -39.59 -10.81 6.95
C LEU A 16 -38.78 -11.47 8.06
N ASP A 17 -39.30 -12.58 8.60
CA ASP A 17 -38.57 -13.51 9.45
C ASP A 17 -37.48 -14.17 8.59
N LEU A 18 -36.30 -13.58 8.58
CA LEU A 18 -35.10 -14.25 8.10
C LEU A 18 -34.66 -15.26 9.17
N PRO A 19 -34.41 -16.53 8.80
CA PRO A 19 -33.94 -17.54 9.75
C PRO A 19 -32.62 -17.08 10.38
N PRO A 20 -32.36 -17.37 11.67
CA PRO A 20 -31.13 -16.99 12.33
C PRO A 20 -29.94 -17.62 11.60
N LEU A 21 -28.96 -16.80 11.19
CA LEU A 21 -27.69 -17.26 10.65
C LEU A 21 -27.05 -18.19 11.67
N LYS A 22 -27.04 -19.48 11.38
CA LYS A 22 -26.25 -20.46 12.11
C LYS A 22 -24.78 -20.14 11.86
N LEU A 23 -24.09 -19.67 12.90
CA LEU A 23 -22.64 -19.63 12.90
C LEU A 23 -22.15 -21.07 12.76
N PRO A 24 -21.20 -21.37 11.84
CA PRO A 24 -20.61 -22.69 11.73
C PRO A 24 -19.96 -23.07 13.06
N SER A 25 -20.14 -24.32 13.48
CA SER A 25 -19.43 -24.88 14.63
C SER A 25 -17.93 -24.90 14.34
N GLU A 26 -17.10 -24.71 15.35
CA GLU A 26 -15.63 -24.61 15.27
C GLU A 26 -14.91 -25.79 14.56
N ASN A 27 -15.64 -26.78 14.03
CA ASN A 27 -15.11 -28.00 13.41
C ASN A 27 -15.53 -28.20 11.93
N GLU A 28 -16.25 -27.30 11.30
CA GLU A 28 -16.53 -27.40 9.87
C GLU A 28 -15.46 -26.64 9.07
N SER A 29 -14.41 -27.36 8.64
CA SER A 29 -13.44 -26.89 7.66
C SER A 29 -14.11 -26.81 6.28
N PHE A 30 -14.24 -25.60 5.74
CA PHE A 30 -14.62 -25.40 4.35
C PHE A 30 -13.57 -26.01 3.42
N PRO A 31 -13.95 -26.80 2.39
CA PRO A 31 -13.02 -27.28 1.37
C PRO A 31 -12.54 -26.10 0.53
N GLY A 32 -11.31 -25.63 0.78
CA GLY A 32 -10.67 -24.51 0.06
C GLY A 32 -9.87 -23.54 0.92
N GLU A 33 -9.85 -23.69 2.25
CA GLU A 33 -8.92 -22.92 3.08
C GLU A 33 -7.48 -23.38 2.79
N ASN A 34 -6.75 -22.58 2.00
CA ASN A 34 -5.29 -22.67 1.88
C ASN A 34 -4.69 -22.37 3.27
N ARG A 35 -4.50 -23.43 4.08
CA ARG A 35 -3.71 -23.28 5.30
C ARG A 35 -2.28 -22.97 4.87
N LEU A 36 -1.75 -21.84 5.34
CA LEU A 36 -0.34 -21.50 5.17
C LEU A 36 0.53 -22.67 5.57
N THR A 37 1.53 -22.98 4.76
CA THR A 37 2.55 -23.98 5.08
C THR A 37 3.36 -23.51 6.30
N ASP A 38 4.09 -24.42 6.95
CA ASP A 38 4.93 -24.03 8.09
C ASP A 38 6.04 -23.05 7.68
N ASP A 39 6.54 -23.14 6.46
CA ASP A 39 7.50 -22.17 5.90
C ASP A 39 6.89 -20.79 5.72
N GLU A 40 5.64 -20.69 5.28
CA GLU A 40 4.91 -19.42 5.14
C GLU A 40 4.64 -18.78 6.50
N LYS A 41 4.25 -19.55 7.51
CA LYS A 41 4.04 -19.04 8.87
C LYS A 41 5.32 -18.55 9.54
N ASN A 42 6.45 -19.15 9.22
CA ASN A 42 7.75 -18.82 9.80
C ASN A 42 8.44 -17.63 9.10
N ARG A 43 7.93 -17.17 7.96
CA ARG A 43 8.46 -15.99 7.28
C ARG A 43 8.27 -14.75 8.15
N TRP A 44 9.31 -13.90 8.21
CA TRP A 44 9.19 -12.60 8.86
C TRP A 44 8.54 -11.62 7.90
N LEU A 45 7.42 -11.03 8.30
CA LEU A 45 6.70 -10.04 7.52
C LEU A 45 7.22 -8.63 7.86
N ILE A 46 7.67 -7.89 6.85
CA ILE A 46 7.98 -6.47 6.97
C ILE A 46 6.91 -5.72 6.17
N LEU A 47 5.94 -5.16 6.88
CA LEU A 47 4.76 -4.55 6.31
C LEU A 47 4.97 -3.03 6.22
N HIS A 48 5.09 -2.51 5.01
CA HIS A 48 5.17 -1.08 4.74
C HIS A 48 3.77 -0.54 4.46
N PHE A 49 3.42 0.57 5.10
CA PHE A 49 2.14 1.25 4.89
C PHE A 49 2.38 2.70 4.53
N ALA A 50 1.93 3.12 3.36
CA ALA A 50 1.70 4.54 3.11
C ALA A 50 0.63 5.06 4.08
N LEU A 51 0.66 6.35 4.43
CA LEU A 51 -0.30 6.89 5.40
C LEU A 51 -1.58 7.36 4.71
N PRO A 52 -1.57 8.39 3.83
CA PRO A 52 -2.80 8.87 3.19
C PRO A 52 -3.39 7.81 2.26
N ARG A 53 -4.71 7.77 2.16
CA ARG A 53 -5.46 6.85 1.26
C ARG A 53 -5.10 5.36 1.39
N THR A 54 -4.45 5.00 2.50
CA THR A 54 -4.05 3.63 2.79
C THR A 54 -4.56 3.21 4.16
N ILE A 55 -4.10 3.86 5.22
CA ILE A 55 -4.55 3.61 6.59
C ILE A 55 -5.09 4.85 7.29
N MET A 56 -4.85 6.05 6.76
CA MET A 56 -5.36 7.31 7.31
C MET A 56 -6.46 7.90 6.43
N THR A 57 -7.48 8.43 7.10
CA THR A 57 -8.68 9.00 6.47
C THR A 57 -8.52 10.48 6.07
N GLN A 58 -7.47 11.13 6.54
CA GLN A 58 -7.18 12.53 6.24
C GLN A 58 -5.90 12.66 5.43
N ASP A 59 -5.95 13.49 4.40
CA ASP A 59 -4.76 13.99 3.73
C ASP A 59 -4.45 15.39 4.26
N MET A 60 -3.48 15.44 5.19
CA MET A 60 -3.06 16.70 5.82
C MET A 60 -2.36 17.66 4.83
N GLU A 61 -1.82 17.13 3.71
CA GLU A 61 -1.15 17.96 2.69
C GLU A 61 -2.15 18.81 1.92
N GLU A 62 -3.31 18.24 1.59
CA GLU A 62 -4.34 18.95 0.85
C GLU A 62 -5.31 19.73 1.76
N GLY A 63 -5.26 19.54 3.09
CA GLY A 63 -6.16 20.17 4.05
C GLY A 63 -7.62 19.80 3.81
N LEU A 64 -7.87 18.57 3.35
CA LEU A 64 -9.21 18.03 3.10
C LEU A 64 -9.79 17.42 4.37
N THR A 65 -11.08 17.60 4.56
CA THR A 65 -11.85 16.83 5.55
C THR A 65 -11.96 15.38 5.13
N THR A 66 -12.32 14.49 6.05
CA THR A 66 -12.52 13.06 5.73
C THR A 66 -13.56 12.87 4.62
N GLU A 67 -14.66 13.62 4.62
CA GLU A 67 -15.69 13.53 3.58
C GLU A 67 -15.22 14.04 2.22
N GLU A 68 -14.46 15.11 2.21
CA GLU A 68 -13.87 15.65 0.98
C GLU A 68 -12.87 14.67 0.39
N GLU A 69 -12.03 14.06 1.22
CA GLU A 69 -11.08 13.05 0.77
C GLU A 69 -11.79 11.79 0.24
N LEU A 70 -12.83 11.31 0.92
CA LEU A 70 -13.62 10.18 0.43
C LEU A 70 -14.30 10.49 -0.91
N ASN A 71 -14.81 11.70 -1.12
CA ASN A 71 -15.34 12.10 -2.43
C ASN A 71 -14.24 12.17 -3.49
N ASN A 72 -13.07 12.68 -3.14
CA ASN A 72 -11.92 12.75 -4.05
C ASN A 72 -11.48 11.35 -4.51
N VAL A 73 -11.43 10.38 -3.60
CA VAL A 73 -11.19 8.97 -3.94
C VAL A 73 -12.29 8.42 -4.83
N LEU A 74 -13.59 8.65 -4.50
CA LEU A 74 -14.71 8.21 -5.33
C LEU A 74 -14.68 8.79 -6.72
N ALA A 75 -14.30 10.06 -6.87
CA ALA A 75 -14.16 10.69 -8.19
C ALA A 75 -13.19 9.92 -9.10
N SER A 76 -12.16 9.30 -8.52
CA SER A 76 -11.18 8.48 -9.25
C SER A 76 -11.69 7.07 -9.57
N MET A 77 -12.74 6.60 -8.90
CA MET A 77 -13.31 5.26 -9.01
C MET A 77 -14.66 5.25 -9.75
N ALA A 78 -15.18 6.41 -10.13
CA ALA A 78 -16.42 6.60 -10.86
C ALA A 78 -16.13 6.67 -12.35
N TRP A 79 -16.48 5.61 -13.10
CA TRP A 79 -16.15 5.46 -14.52
C TRP A 79 -17.33 5.79 -15.41
N GLY A 80 -17.06 6.49 -16.50
CA GLY A 80 -18.08 6.91 -17.45
C GLY A 80 -17.51 7.39 -18.78
N THR A 81 -18.40 7.87 -19.63
CA THR A 81 -18.07 8.44 -20.95
C THR A 81 -18.45 9.92 -21.02
N ILE A 82 -17.94 10.60 -22.04
CA ILE A 82 -18.29 12.00 -22.33
C ILE A 82 -19.31 11.99 -23.47
N ASP A 83 -20.48 12.57 -23.23
CA ASP A 83 -21.48 12.78 -24.30
C ASP A 83 -20.92 13.72 -25.36
N ARG A 84 -21.01 13.31 -26.63
CA ARG A 84 -20.44 14.06 -27.75
C ARG A 84 -21.21 15.34 -28.09
N GLY A 85 -22.48 15.43 -27.70
CA GLY A 85 -23.34 16.58 -28.01
C GLY A 85 -23.29 17.65 -26.92
N THR A 86 -23.31 17.24 -25.65
CA THR A 86 -23.33 18.14 -24.47
C THR A 86 -21.97 18.33 -23.82
N SER A 87 -21.00 17.47 -24.14
CA SER A 87 -19.70 17.39 -23.45
C SER A 87 -19.82 17.08 -21.95
N GLU A 88 -20.95 16.54 -21.50
CA GLU A 88 -21.19 16.18 -20.11
C GLU A 88 -20.69 14.76 -19.81
N PHE A 89 -20.31 14.52 -18.55
CA PHE A 89 -19.94 13.21 -18.07
C PHE A 89 -21.18 12.35 -17.81
N ILE A 90 -21.21 11.15 -18.38
CA ILE A 90 -22.24 10.14 -18.16
C ILE A 90 -21.64 8.99 -17.39
N LEU A 91 -22.06 8.81 -16.13
CA LEU A 91 -21.62 7.71 -15.28
C LEU A 91 -22.15 6.37 -15.82
N GLU A 92 -21.25 5.44 -16.14
CA GLU A 92 -21.59 4.09 -16.62
C GLU A 92 -21.41 3.01 -15.55
N SER A 93 -20.42 3.17 -14.65
CA SER A 93 -20.18 2.18 -13.61
C SER A 93 -21.35 2.08 -12.63
N GLU A 94 -21.70 0.84 -12.25
CA GLU A 94 -22.73 0.59 -11.24
C GLU A 94 -22.17 0.79 -9.83
N ASP A 95 -20.93 0.34 -9.63
CA ASP A 95 -20.17 0.45 -8.39
C ASP A 95 -18.83 1.16 -8.63
N PRO A 96 -18.26 1.83 -7.63
CA PRO A 96 -16.92 2.38 -7.73
C PRO A 96 -15.88 1.24 -7.76
N THR A 97 -14.94 1.30 -8.70
CA THR A 97 -13.88 0.32 -8.88
C THR A 97 -12.54 1.00 -9.11
N LEU A 98 -11.44 0.39 -8.61
CA LEU A 98 -10.10 0.92 -8.83
C LEU A 98 -9.71 0.91 -10.31
N ASP A 99 -10.13 -0.10 -11.05
CA ASP A 99 -9.79 -0.27 -12.45
C ASP A 99 -10.97 0.07 -13.35
N ALA A 100 -10.66 0.67 -14.50
CA ALA A 100 -11.65 0.93 -15.52
C ALA A 100 -12.29 -0.37 -16.01
N PRO A 101 -13.63 -0.47 -16.08
CA PRO A 101 -14.31 -1.67 -16.57
C PRO A 101 -13.95 -1.99 -18.02
N HIS A 102 -13.60 -1.00 -18.83
CA HIS A 102 -13.10 -1.14 -20.20
C HIS A 102 -12.35 0.12 -20.66
N SER A 103 -11.59 0.01 -21.74
CA SER A 103 -10.65 1.05 -22.20
C SER A 103 -11.29 2.33 -22.77
N SER A 104 -12.61 2.35 -22.99
CA SER A 104 -13.30 3.53 -23.56
C SER A 104 -13.90 4.46 -22.52
N VAL A 105 -13.84 4.14 -21.24
CA VAL A 105 -14.29 5.01 -20.14
C VAL A 105 -13.12 5.77 -19.52
N ILE A 106 -13.45 6.90 -18.91
CA ILE A 106 -12.54 7.68 -18.07
C ILE A 106 -13.14 7.84 -16.68
N SER A 107 -12.31 8.12 -15.68
CA SER A 107 -12.83 8.45 -14.36
C SER A 107 -13.41 9.87 -14.32
N TYR A 108 -14.31 10.12 -13.37
CA TYR A 108 -14.83 11.48 -13.15
C TYR A 108 -13.71 12.45 -12.78
N ALA A 109 -12.70 11.97 -12.02
CA ALA A 109 -11.52 12.78 -11.69
C ALA A 109 -10.77 13.20 -12.97
N GLU A 110 -10.53 12.27 -13.88
CA GLU A 110 -9.88 12.56 -15.17
C GLU A 110 -10.73 13.50 -16.05
N TYR A 111 -12.05 13.32 -16.06
CA TYR A 111 -12.96 14.23 -16.74
C TYR A 111 -12.85 15.66 -16.20
N MET A 112 -12.74 15.83 -14.87
CA MET A 112 -12.52 17.15 -14.26
C MET A 112 -11.18 17.76 -14.66
N ASP A 113 -10.10 16.97 -14.69
CA ASP A 113 -8.79 17.45 -15.12
C ASP A 113 -8.75 17.85 -16.62
N ARG A 114 -9.54 17.18 -17.46
CA ARG A 114 -9.72 17.58 -18.86
C ARG A 114 -10.60 18.81 -19.03
N THR A 115 -11.61 18.97 -18.17
CA THR A 115 -12.53 20.11 -18.21
C THR A 115 -11.87 21.40 -17.70
N TYR A 116 -11.01 21.27 -16.71
CA TYR A 116 -10.26 22.36 -16.08
C TYR A 116 -8.74 22.09 -16.22
N PRO A 117 -8.18 22.22 -17.43
CA PRO A 117 -6.80 21.85 -17.67
C PRO A 117 -5.83 22.81 -16.95
N VAL A 118 -4.73 22.23 -16.47
CA VAL A 118 -3.63 22.97 -15.80
C VAL A 118 -2.39 22.87 -16.69
N ASP A 119 -2.26 23.82 -17.64
CA ASP A 119 -1.10 23.91 -18.54
C ASP A 119 -0.10 24.93 -17.98
N PRO A 120 1.21 24.61 -17.89
CA PRO A 120 2.25 25.57 -17.50
C PRO A 120 2.31 26.85 -18.34
N GLN A 121 1.78 26.83 -19.59
CA GLN A 121 1.74 27.97 -20.48
C GLN A 121 0.53 28.90 -20.27
N MET A 122 -0.44 28.47 -19.45
CA MET A 122 -1.60 29.29 -19.08
C MET A 122 -1.19 30.40 -18.11
N ASP A 123 -2.01 31.48 -18.13
CA ASP A 123 -1.95 32.53 -17.12
C ASP A 123 -2.09 31.92 -15.71
N GLU A 124 -1.30 32.43 -14.75
CA GLU A 124 -1.25 31.86 -13.39
C GLU A 124 -2.59 31.94 -12.67
N GLU A 125 -3.36 33.01 -12.85
CA GLU A 125 -4.67 33.19 -12.26
C GLU A 125 -5.67 32.17 -12.84
N VAL A 126 -5.66 31.96 -14.17
CA VAL A 126 -6.52 30.97 -14.84
C VAL A 126 -6.16 29.56 -14.40
N ARG A 127 -4.87 29.27 -14.30
CA ARG A 127 -4.39 27.96 -13.84
C ARG A 127 -4.83 27.68 -12.38
N ALA A 128 -4.68 28.66 -11.50
CA ALA A 128 -5.09 28.55 -10.10
C ALA A 128 -6.61 28.34 -9.99
N GLU A 129 -7.42 29.08 -10.79
CA GLU A 129 -8.87 28.92 -10.81
C GLU A 129 -9.29 27.55 -11.35
N ASN A 130 -8.67 27.06 -12.43
CA ASN A 130 -8.93 25.73 -12.97
C ASN A 130 -8.63 24.64 -11.93
N LEU A 131 -7.50 24.72 -11.25
CA LEU A 131 -7.14 23.80 -10.19
C LEU A 131 -8.17 23.82 -9.06
N ARG A 132 -8.60 25.01 -8.63
CA ARG A 132 -9.62 25.20 -7.61
C ARG A 132 -10.96 24.57 -8.02
N MET A 133 -11.39 24.80 -9.28
CA MET A 133 -12.65 24.29 -9.81
C MET A 133 -12.63 22.75 -9.94
N ALA A 134 -11.56 22.19 -10.51
CA ALA A 134 -11.40 20.75 -10.61
C ALA A 134 -11.44 20.06 -9.22
N ARG A 135 -10.71 20.63 -8.26
CA ARG A 135 -10.70 20.14 -6.87
C ARG A 135 -12.10 20.23 -6.26
N GLN A 136 -12.76 21.39 -6.33
CA GLN A 136 -14.10 21.58 -5.76
C GLN A 136 -15.10 20.55 -6.30
N LYS A 137 -15.08 20.26 -7.59
CA LYS A 137 -15.95 19.28 -8.22
C LYS A 137 -15.66 17.84 -7.77
N LYS A 138 -14.40 17.49 -7.60
CA LYS A 138 -13.99 16.16 -7.10
C LYS A 138 -14.45 15.94 -5.65
N ILE A 139 -14.22 16.91 -4.76
CA ILE A 139 -14.58 16.79 -3.34
C ILE A 139 -16.08 16.88 -3.05
N THR A 140 -16.90 17.27 -4.04
CA THR A 140 -18.36 17.33 -3.92
C THR A 140 -19.08 16.38 -4.88
N CYS A 141 -18.39 15.42 -5.47
CA CYS A 141 -18.92 14.61 -6.60
C CYS A 141 -20.18 13.78 -6.26
N THR A 142 -20.42 13.45 -4.99
CA THR A 142 -21.62 12.74 -4.55
C THR A 142 -22.78 13.67 -4.13
N HIS A 143 -22.62 14.99 -4.22
CA HIS A 143 -23.70 15.94 -3.90
C HIS A 143 -24.87 15.82 -4.88
N PRO A 144 -26.09 16.19 -4.44
CA PRO A 144 -27.27 16.13 -5.31
C PRO A 144 -27.08 16.97 -6.58
N GLY A 145 -27.35 16.36 -7.72
CA GLY A 145 -27.20 16.99 -9.04
C GLY A 145 -25.84 16.75 -9.72
N GLU A 146 -24.84 16.21 -9.00
CA GLU A 146 -23.57 15.82 -9.61
C GLU A 146 -23.69 14.42 -10.27
N PRO A 147 -22.91 14.12 -11.33
CA PRO A 147 -23.00 12.84 -12.05
C PRO A 147 -22.75 11.61 -11.18
N VAL A 148 -21.91 11.74 -10.15
CA VAL A 148 -21.51 10.65 -9.24
C VAL A 148 -22.46 10.51 -8.04
N ALA A 149 -23.53 11.31 -7.94
CA ALA A 149 -24.50 11.28 -6.83
C ALA A 149 -25.14 9.89 -6.61
N LYS A 150 -25.13 9.01 -7.63
CA LYS A 150 -25.56 7.60 -7.52
C LYS A 150 -24.79 6.84 -6.42
N PHE A 151 -23.55 7.19 -6.16
CA PHE A 151 -22.70 6.52 -5.14
C PHE A 151 -22.88 7.07 -3.71
N LYS A 152 -23.74 8.07 -3.52
CA LYS A 152 -24.02 8.66 -2.20
C LYS A 152 -24.38 7.64 -1.11
N PRO A 153 -25.21 6.59 -1.35
CA PRO A 153 -25.52 5.60 -0.33
C PRO A 153 -24.28 4.82 0.16
N MET A 154 -23.35 4.49 -0.74
CA MET A 154 -22.09 3.82 -0.38
C MET A 154 -21.15 4.76 0.36
N PHE A 155 -21.06 6.01 -0.08
CA PHE A 155 -20.35 7.07 0.62
C PHE A 155 -20.84 7.20 2.07
N ASP A 156 -22.16 7.32 2.28
CA ASP A 156 -22.75 7.44 3.61
C ASP A 156 -22.47 6.21 4.49
N GLN A 157 -22.39 5.02 3.90
CA GLN A 157 -22.02 3.81 4.63
C GLN A 157 -20.57 3.85 5.10
N VAL A 158 -19.63 4.30 4.25
CA VAL A 158 -18.22 4.47 4.64
C VAL A 158 -18.09 5.50 5.74
N VAL A 159 -18.70 6.68 5.58
CA VAL A 159 -18.69 7.72 6.61
C VAL A 159 -19.22 7.18 7.94
N LYS A 160 -20.32 6.42 7.91
CA LYS A 160 -20.90 5.78 9.11
C LYS A 160 -19.94 4.79 9.77
N ASN A 161 -19.21 4.01 8.98
CA ASN A 161 -18.24 3.05 9.53
C ASN A 161 -17.04 3.73 10.19
N LEU A 162 -16.68 4.93 9.73
CA LEU A 162 -15.59 5.71 10.30
C LEU A 162 -15.97 6.51 11.53
N VAL A 163 -17.27 6.71 11.80
CA VAL A 163 -17.72 7.41 13.01
C VAL A 163 -17.60 6.51 14.23
N HIS A 164 -17.11 7.05 15.34
CA HIS A 164 -17.14 6.40 16.65
C HIS A 164 -18.59 6.23 17.13
N SER A 165 -19.22 5.15 16.71
CA SER A 165 -20.64 4.86 17.00
C SER A 165 -20.91 4.43 18.43
N ASN A 166 -19.91 4.43 19.30
CA ASN A 166 -20.00 3.84 20.60
C ASN A 166 -20.65 4.80 21.61
N LYS A 167 -21.94 4.57 21.92
CA LYS A 167 -22.68 5.33 22.94
C LYS A 167 -21.99 5.35 24.31
N ALA A 168 -21.22 4.32 24.65
CA ALA A 168 -20.49 4.26 25.92
C ALA A 168 -19.24 5.16 25.89
N LEU A 169 -18.52 5.23 24.76
CA LEU A 169 -17.45 6.20 24.55
C LEU A 169 -18.00 7.62 24.60
N ALA A 170 -19.10 7.88 23.91
CA ALA A 170 -19.78 9.17 23.94
C ALA A 170 -20.17 9.60 25.35
N LYS A 171 -20.54 8.65 26.21
CA LYS A 171 -20.91 8.91 27.60
C LYS A 171 -19.69 9.03 28.52
N ALA A 172 -18.65 8.21 28.31
CA ALA A 172 -17.46 8.21 29.18
C ALA A 172 -16.62 9.48 29.01
N PHE A 173 -16.55 10.01 27.79
CA PHE A 173 -15.70 11.16 27.45
C PHE A 173 -16.49 12.46 27.20
N ASP A 174 -17.82 12.47 27.41
CA ASP A 174 -18.70 13.63 27.11
C ASP A 174 -18.39 14.23 25.71
N ILE A 175 -18.32 13.34 24.72
CA ILE A 175 -17.87 13.63 23.33
C ILE A 175 -18.56 14.90 22.76
N LYS A 176 -19.77 15.23 23.21
CA LYS A 176 -20.48 16.45 22.78
C LYS A 176 -19.74 17.75 23.11
N LYS A 177 -18.83 17.72 24.09
CA LYS A 177 -17.98 18.88 24.41
C LYS A 177 -16.69 18.90 23.58
N PHE A 178 -16.30 17.76 23.01
CA PHE A 178 -15.02 17.57 22.32
C PHE A 178 -15.16 17.36 20.80
N ILE A 179 -16.39 17.17 20.26
CA ILE A 179 -16.59 17.17 18.80
C ILE A 179 -16.41 18.61 18.34
N LEU A 180 -15.23 18.89 17.83
CA LEU A 180 -15.00 20.08 17.02
C LEU A 180 -15.44 19.74 15.59
N ASN A 181 -16.03 20.71 14.89
CA ASN A 181 -16.12 20.58 13.45
C ASN A 181 -14.70 20.44 12.90
N GLU A 182 -14.49 19.60 11.89
CA GLU A 182 -13.17 19.38 11.30
C GLU A 182 -12.50 20.69 10.83
N ASN A 183 -13.31 21.72 10.61
CA ASN A 183 -12.84 23.07 10.24
C ASN A 183 -12.57 23.99 11.45
N ASP A 184 -12.99 23.61 12.65
CA ASP A 184 -12.70 24.33 13.88
C ASP A 184 -11.40 23.79 14.50
N VAL A 185 -10.30 23.90 13.78
CA VAL A 185 -8.97 23.71 14.38
C VAL A 185 -8.81 24.82 15.40
N PRO A 186 -8.57 24.52 16.71
CA PRO A 186 -8.27 25.58 17.66
C PRO A 186 -7.04 26.33 17.15
N GLU A 187 -7.14 27.63 16.96
CA GLU A 187 -6.00 28.49 16.66
C GLU A 187 -4.94 28.47 17.78
N ASP A 188 -5.28 27.90 18.91
CA ASP A 188 -4.44 27.84 20.09
C ASP A 188 -3.85 26.43 20.26
N ALA A 189 -2.58 26.27 19.85
CA ALA A 189 -1.76 25.10 20.18
C ALA A 189 -1.66 24.86 21.71
N GLU A 190 -1.90 25.88 22.53
CA GLU A 190 -1.97 25.79 23.99
C GLU A 190 -3.16 24.98 24.49
N ALA A 191 -4.32 25.03 23.81
CA ALA A 191 -5.49 24.23 24.15
C ALA A 191 -5.32 22.73 23.85
N GLU A 192 -4.46 22.37 22.90
CA GLU A 192 -4.10 20.96 22.65
C GLU A 192 -3.17 20.38 23.72
N ALA A 193 -2.30 21.19 24.31
CA ALA A 193 -1.36 20.75 25.32
C ALA A 193 -2.03 20.28 26.63
N GLU A 194 -3.26 20.70 26.87
CA GLU A 194 -4.05 20.30 28.05
C GLU A 194 -4.87 19.01 27.85
N LEU A 195 -5.03 18.54 26.60
CA LEU A 195 -5.79 17.31 26.31
C LEU A 195 -4.90 16.08 26.39
N ASP A 196 -5.39 15.02 27.02
CA ASP A 196 -4.70 13.74 26.97
C ASP A 196 -4.86 13.08 25.58
N ASP A 197 -3.95 12.15 25.25
CA ASP A 197 -3.93 11.44 23.97
C ASP A 197 -5.29 10.80 23.60
N GLN A 198 -6.10 10.36 24.57
CA GLN A 198 -7.40 9.74 24.31
C GLN A 198 -8.44 10.76 23.84
N HIS A 199 -8.44 11.94 24.43
CA HIS A 199 -9.32 13.02 24.03
C HIS A 199 -8.98 13.54 22.64
N ILE A 200 -7.69 13.63 22.32
CA ILE A 200 -7.24 14.06 21.00
C ILE A 200 -7.72 13.08 19.91
N ILE A 201 -7.64 11.76 20.13
CA ILE A 201 -8.13 10.75 19.18
C ILE A 201 -9.65 10.86 18.99
N LEU A 202 -10.40 11.13 20.06
CA LEU A 202 -11.85 11.22 20.00
C LEU A 202 -12.38 12.58 19.51
N ARG A 203 -11.51 13.57 19.40
CA ARG A 203 -11.83 14.98 19.13
C ARG A 203 -12.74 15.16 17.91
N TYR A 204 -12.49 14.41 16.85
CA TYR A 204 -13.25 14.51 15.60
C TYR A 204 -14.46 13.55 15.55
N GLY A 205 -14.69 12.75 16.59
CA GLY A 205 -15.75 11.75 16.61
C GLY A 205 -15.57 10.62 15.61
N ARG A 206 -14.39 10.50 14.99
CA ARG A 206 -14.08 9.58 13.89
C ARG A 206 -12.74 8.89 14.08
N TYR A 207 -12.60 7.74 13.39
CA TYR A 207 -11.32 7.09 13.25
C TYR A 207 -10.42 7.89 12.31
N GLN A 208 -9.23 8.28 12.77
CA GLN A 208 -8.17 8.83 11.93
C GLN A 208 -7.41 7.71 11.22
N VAL A 209 -7.15 6.62 11.93
CA VAL A 209 -6.59 5.38 11.38
C VAL A 209 -7.72 4.37 11.22
N ILE A 210 -7.88 3.79 10.02
CA ILE A 210 -9.01 2.91 9.71
C ILE A 210 -8.97 1.60 10.51
N PRO A 211 -10.13 1.07 10.95
CA PRO A 211 -10.21 -0.13 11.76
C PRO A 211 -9.56 -1.37 11.17
N ALA A 212 -9.54 -1.50 9.83
CA ALA A 212 -8.94 -2.63 9.14
C ALA A 212 -7.44 -2.79 9.44
N PHE A 213 -6.71 -1.69 9.61
CA PHE A 213 -5.30 -1.72 9.99
C PHE A 213 -5.10 -2.33 11.38
N PHE A 214 -5.83 -1.88 12.39
CA PHE A 214 -5.72 -2.44 13.73
C PHE A 214 -6.17 -3.89 13.80
N ASN A 215 -7.17 -4.27 13.02
CA ASN A 215 -7.61 -5.66 12.94
C ASN A 215 -6.52 -6.59 12.39
N LEU A 216 -5.75 -6.14 11.39
CA LEU A 216 -4.56 -6.86 10.91
C LEU A 216 -3.56 -7.10 12.06
N LEU A 217 -3.24 -6.08 12.87
CA LEU A 217 -2.30 -6.21 13.99
C LEU A 217 -2.81 -7.20 15.04
N ILE A 218 -4.11 -7.17 15.34
CA ILE A 218 -4.76 -8.11 16.25
C ILE A 218 -4.61 -9.54 15.72
N GLN A 219 -4.89 -9.75 14.44
CA GLN A 219 -4.84 -11.07 13.82
C GLN A 219 -3.42 -11.64 13.80
N LEU A 220 -2.43 -10.86 13.34
CA LEU A 220 -1.02 -11.27 13.32
C LEU A 220 -0.49 -11.62 14.70
N THR A 221 -0.89 -10.86 15.72
CA THR A 221 -0.48 -11.12 17.11
C THR A 221 -1.14 -12.38 17.65
N LYS A 222 -2.43 -12.63 17.38
CA LYS A 222 -3.13 -13.85 17.76
C LYS A 222 -2.52 -15.10 17.10
N GLU A 223 -2.15 -14.98 15.84
CA GLU A 223 -1.49 -16.05 15.08
C GLU A 223 -0.01 -16.22 15.45
N ARG A 224 0.52 -15.38 16.35
CA ARG A 224 1.93 -15.36 16.78
C ARG A 224 2.90 -15.21 15.61
N ARG A 225 2.49 -14.44 14.57
CA ARG A 225 3.34 -14.18 13.41
C ARG A 225 4.52 -13.26 13.80
N ARG A 226 5.65 -13.47 13.14
CA ARG A 226 6.77 -12.51 13.20
C ARG A 226 6.52 -11.41 12.19
N PHE A 227 6.35 -10.18 12.65
CA PHE A 227 6.12 -9.04 11.77
C PHE A 227 6.74 -7.77 12.33
N SER A 228 7.04 -6.85 11.45
CA SER A 228 7.43 -5.47 11.75
C SER A 228 6.65 -4.53 10.84
N ILE A 229 6.49 -3.28 11.27
CA ILE A 229 5.74 -2.26 10.53
C ILE A 229 6.69 -1.13 10.18
N VAL A 230 6.58 -0.64 8.95
CA VAL A 230 7.29 0.55 8.47
C VAL A 230 6.26 1.50 7.85
N PHE A 231 6.01 2.61 8.53
CA PHE A 231 5.16 3.65 7.96
C PHE A 231 5.95 4.45 6.93
N ARG A 232 5.30 4.81 5.83
CA ARG A 232 5.91 5.53 4.71
C ARG A 232 5.08 6.77 4.38
N THR A 233 5.72 7.93 4.41
CA THR A 233 5.03 9.18 4.11
C THR A 233 5.97 10.17 3.45
N TYR A 234 5.42 11.07 2.64
CA TYR A 234 6.12 12.26 2.16
C TYR A 234 6.01 13.44 3.14
N ASN A 235 5.04 13.40 4.07
CA ASN A 235 4.81 14.46 5.03
C ASN A 235 5.00 13.98 6.48
N ALA A 236 6.00 14.54 7.16
CA ALA A 236 6.32 14.22 8.55
C ALA A 236 5.19 14.62 9.52
N ASP A 237 4.37 15.64 9.18
CA ASP A 237 3.31 16.16 10.06
C ASP A 237 2.18 15.14 10.32
N GLN A 238 2.11 14.07 9.52
CA GLN A 238 1.16 12.96 9.72
C GLN A 238 1.61 12.00 10.82
N LEU A 239 2.91 11.94 11.13
CA LEU A 239 3.48 10.95 12.05
C LEU A 239 2.99 11.09 13.49
N PRO A 240 2.84 12.29 14.09
CA PRO A 240 2.34 12.42 15.46
C PRO A 240 0.96 11.76 15.67
N SER A 241 0.07 11.83 14.68
CA SER A 241 -1.25 11.20 14.75
C SER A 241 -1.14 9.67 14.80
N ILE A 242 -0.36 9.07 13.89
CA ILE A 242 -0.18 7.61 13.91
C ILE A 242 0.60 7.13 15.13
N GLN A 243 1.58 7.89 15.62
CA GLN A 243 2.31 7.57 16.86
C GLN A 243 1.36 7.49 18.05
N ARG A 244 0.47 8.47 18.21
CA ARG A 244 -0.51 8.55 19.30
C ARG A 244 -1.51 7.40 19.24
N GLU A 245 -2.11 7.16 18.08
CA GLU A 245 -3.06 6.08 17.86
C GLU A 245 -2.44 4.71 18.16
N LEU A 246 -1.27 4.45 17.59
CA LEU A 246 -0.55 3.19 17.75
C LEU A 246 -0.10 2.98 19.19
N LYS A 247 0.41 4.02 19.86
CA LYS A 247 0.81 3.96 21.28
C LYS A 247 -0.34 3.51 22.15
N LEU A 248 -1.48 4.19 22.06
CA LEU A 248 -2.66 3.84 22.87
C LEU A 248 -3.19 2.45 22.52
N PHE A 249 -3.17 2.08 21.25
CA PHE A 249 -3.57 0.75 20.82
C PHE A 249 -2.66 -0.35 21.42
N CYS A 250 -1.34 -0.20 21.32
CA CYS A 250 -0.36 -1.14 21.85
C CYS A 250 -0.43 -1.27 23.38
N GLU A 251 -0.76 -0.19 24.08
CA GLU A 251 -0.96 -0.16 25.53
C GLU A 251 -2.34 -0.68 25.98
N GLY A 252 -3.23 -1.02 25.05
CA GLY A 252 -4.61 -1.44 25.34
C GLY A 252 -5.47 -0.32 25.93
N ARG A 253 -5.11 0.93 25.67
CA ARG A 253 -5.77 2.17 26.14
C ARG A 253 -6.52 2.89 25.03
N HIS A 254 -6.46 2.42 23.80
CA HIS A 254 -7.14 3.06 22.68
C HIS A 254 -8.66 3.04 22.91
N PRO A 255 -9.34 4.21 22.82
CA PRO A 255 -10.74 4.31 23.22
C PRO A 255 -11.69 3.41 22.43
N ALA A 256 -11.42 3.21 21.13
CA ALA A 256 -12.23 2.34 20.29
C ALA A 256 -11.97 0.83 20.50
N TYR A 257 -10.87 0.46 21.15
CA TYR A 257 -10.43 -0.94 21.34
C TYR A 257 -10.29 -1.31 22.83
N SER A 258 -11.00 -0.63 23.72
CA SER A 258 -10.91 -0.84 25.17
C SER A 258 -11.52 -2.17 25.66
N GLY A 259 -12.21 -2.92 24.80
CA GLY A 259 -12.95 -4.14 25.17
C GLY A 259 -14.27 -3.89 25.89
N GLN A 260 -14.66 -2.64 26.12
CA GLN A 260 -15.86 -2.29 26.89
C GLN A 260 -17.18 -2.51 26.12
N ASN A 261 -17.15 -2.65 24.80
CA ASN A 261 -18.36 -2.72 23.98
C ASN A 261 -18.35 -3.86 22.97
N LYS A 262 -18.01 -5.09 23.39
CA LYS A 262 -17.85 -6.25 22.50
C LYS A 262 -16.70 -6.10 21.47
N THR A 263 -15.99 -4.98 21.47
CA THR A 263 -14.74 -4.89 20.74
C THR A 263 -13.72 -5.75 21.46
N GLN A 264 -13.02 -6.59 20.71
CA GLN A 264 -12.00 -7.44 21.31
C GLN A 264 -10.91 -6.53 21.88
N LYS A 265 -10.57 -6.73 23.17
CA LYS A 265 -9.42 -6.06 23.74
C LYS A 265 -8.19 -6.54 22.96
N PRO A 266 -7.41 -5.61 22.36
CA PRO A 266 -6.22 -6.02 21.62
C PRO A 266 -5.21 -6.69 22.58
N PRO A 267 -4.40 -7.64 22.09
CA PRO A 267 -3.26 -8.10 22.86
C PRO A 267 -2.31 -6.94 23.13
N LEU A 268 -1.68 -6.91 24.31
CA LEU A 268 -0.70 -5.88 24.64
C LEU A 268 0.52 -6.03 23.73
N MET A 269 1.00 -4.90 23.20
CA MET A 269 2.15 -4.80 22.28
C MET A 269 3.09 -3.66 22.71
N SER A 270 3.24 -3.45 24.02
CA SER A 270 3.98 -2.34 24.61
C SER A 270 5.32 -2.73 25.23
N GLY A 271 5.81 -3.94 24.93
CA GLY A 271 7.07 -4.43 25.47
C GLY A 271 6.99 -4.96 26.90
N ASP A 272 5.80 -4.97 27.51
CA ASP A 272 5.61 -5.46 28.87
C ASP A 272 5.68 -6.99 28.92
N LYS A 273 6.51 -7.52 29.82
CA LYS A 273 6.68 -8.96 30.11
C LYS A 273 7.17 -9.76 28.90
N LEU A 274 6.28 -10.35 28.12
CA LEU A 274 6.56 -11.18 26.94
C LEU A 274 6.03 -10.58 25.63
N SER A 275 5.44 -9.39 25.69
CA SER A 275 4.93 -8.70 24.50
C SER A 275 6.06 -7.98 23.76
N ARG A 276 5.97 -7.93 22.42
CA ARG A 276 6.88 -7.11 21.60
C ARG A 276 6.43 -5.65 21.72
N ASP A 277 7.38 -4.74 21.72
CA ASP A 277 7.08 -3.31 21.63
C ASP A 277 6.83 -2.94 20.15
N MET A 278 5.59 -2.58 19.84
CA MET A 278 5.17 -2.15 18.51
C MET A 278 4.87 -0.64 18.44
N ARG A 279 5.14 0.11 19.50
CA ARG A 279 4.99 1.56 19.50
C ARG A 279 6.04 2.18 18.58
N LEU A 280 5.66 3.24 17.89
CA LEU A 280 6.59 4.04 17.08
C LEU A 280 7.26 5.08 17.99
N ALA A 281 8.53 4.91 18.25
CA ALA A 281 9.35 5.87 18.99
C ALA A 281 10.02 6.87 18.02
N ASP A 282 10.35 8.07 18.51
CA ASP A 282 10.92 9.14 17.68
C ASP A 282 12.26 8.74 17.06
N GLU A 283 13.08 7.98 17.79
CA GLU A 283 14.37 7.45 17.30
C GLU A 283 14.23 6.46 16.13
N ASN A 284 13.01 5.97 15.88
CA ASN A 284 12.69 5.05 14.78
C ASN A 284 12.04 5.74 13.58
N ILE A 285 12.04 7.07 13.56
CA ILE A 285 11.58 7.88 12.44
C ILE A 285 12.77 8.28 11.59
N GLY A 286 12.96 7.62 10.47
CA GLY A 286 14.03 7.92 9.50
C GLY A 286 13.58 8.87 8.41
N ARG A 287 14.55 9.45 7.71
CA ARG A 287 14.35 10.31 6.54
C ARG A 287 15.21 9.81 5.38
N VAL A 288 14.59 9.70 4.21
CA VAL A 288 15.29 9.38 2.97
C VAL A 288 15.56 10.66 2.18
N SER A 289 16.80 10.82 1.72
CA SER A 289 17.14 11.76 0.65
C SER A 289 17.61 10.99 -0.57
N ARG A 290 16.81 11.04 -1.63
CA ARG A 290 17.10 10.38 -2.89
C ARG A 290 18.20 11.11 -3.68
N MET A 291 18.32 12.43 -3.51
CA MET A 291 19.37 13.23 -4.16
C MET A 291 20.75 12.94 -3.58
N SER A 292 20.87 12.89 -2.27
CA SER A 292 22.14 12.58 -1.59
C SER A 292 22.41 11.08 -1.45
N GLY A 293 21.42 10.23 -1.75
CA GLY A 293 21.53 8.78 -1.59
C GLY A 293 21.67 8.35 -0.12
N ARG A 294 20.90 8.93 0.78
CA ARG A 294 20.99 8.68 2.22
C ARG A 294 19.67 8.30 2.86
N LEU A 295 19.74 7.38 3.80
CA LEU A 295 18.70 7.09 4.80
C LEU A 295 19.28 7.42 6.18
N GLU A 296 18.64 8.32 6.90
CA GLU A 296 19.10 8.82 8.18
C GLU A 296 18.08 8.50 9.26
N PHE A 297 18.53 7.91 10.38
CA PHE A 297 17.75 7.78 11.60
C PHE A 297 18.41 8.60 12.71
N PRO A 298 17.64 9.30 13.56
CA PRO A 298 18.19 9.98 14.71
C PRO A 298 18.79 8.93 15.65
N ASN A 299 20.05 9.13 16.05
CA ASN A 299 20.72 8.23 16.99
C ASN A 299 20.58 8.80 18.40
N ARG A 300 19.83 8.13 19.26
CA ARG A 300 19.76 8.45 20.67
C ARG A 300 20.88 7.72 21.39
N GLN A 301 22.06 8.32 21.46
CA GLN A 301 23.04 7.85 22.45
C GLN A 301 22.52 8.24 23.85
N ALA A 302 22.27 7.19 24.64
CA ALA A 302 21.88 7.32 26.05
C ALA A 302 22.97 8.03 26.87
N ASP A 303 22.52 8.88 27.77
CA ASP A 303 23.12 9.15 29.09
C ASP A 303 24.30 10.10 29.22
N THR A 304 24.56 11.06 28.32
CA THR A 304 25.33 12.24 28.74
C THR A 304 24.57 13.52 28.40
N VAL A 305 23.75 13.95 29.33
CA VAL A 305 23.08 15.24 29.29
C VAL A 305 24.11 16.34 29.40
N SER A 306 24.56 16.90 28.29
CA SER A 306 25.13 18.23 28.25
C SER A 306 23.98 19.23 28.14
N THR A 307 23.83 20.10 29.10
CA THR A 307 22.72 21.04 29.25
C THR A 307 22.86 22.31 28.40
N GLU A 308 23.89 22.43 27.57
CA GLU A 308 24.10 23.62 26.74
C GLU A 308 23.76 23.32 25.25
N PRO A 309 22.93 24.15 24.61
CA PRO A 309 22.63 23.97 23.19
C PRO A 309 23.88 24.29 22.35
N VAL A 310 24.31 23.33 21.55
CA VAL A 310 25.33 23.57 20.51
C VAL A 310 24.61 24.24 19.33
N ILE A 311 25.11 25.40 18.92
CA ILE A 311 24.58 26.12 17.75
C ILE A 311 25.34 25.63 16.53
N GLY A 312 24.62 25.13 15.50
CA GLY A 312 25.19 24.70 14.23
C GLY A 312 25.73 25.86 13.39
N GLU A 313 26.46 25.56 12.32
CA GLU A 313 27.02 26.56 11.41
C GLU A 313 25.94 27.44 10.73
N ASP A 314 24.68 26.98 10.74
CA ASP A 314 23.47 27.66 10.26
C ASP A 314 22.80 28.57 11.30
N GLY A 315 23.37 28.64 12.50
CA GLY A 315 22.87 29.48 13.61
C GLY A 315 21.64 28.91 14.32
N LEU A 316 21.23 27.66 14.04
CA LEU A 316 20.13 26.98 14.71
C LEU A 316 20.66 26.11 15.88
N PRO A 317 19.89 25.95 16.98
CA PRO A 317 20.30 25.10 18.08
C PRO A 317 20.28 23.63 17.64
N VAL A 318 21.46 23.02 17.58
CA VAL A 318 21.61 21.57 17.41
C VAL A 318 21.52 20.96 18.80
N GLN A 319 20.61 20.03 18.99
CA GLN A 319 20.55 19.31 20.27
C GLN A 319 21.83 18.47 20.46
N PRO A 320 22.54 18.63 21.57
CA PRO A 320 23.78 17.90 21.78
C PRO A 320 23.52 16.41 21.92
N GLY A 321 24.26 15.60 21.18
CA GLY A 321 24.31 14.15 21.34
C GLY A 321 23.62 13.31 20.24
N PHE A 322 23.21 13.92 19.13
CA PHE A 322 22.55 13.19 18.05
C PHE A 322 23.41 13.16 16.78
N GLU A 323 24.31 12.20 16.68
CA GLU A 323 24.80 11.84 15.36
C GLU A 323 23.79 10.90 14.71
N PRO A 324 23.20 11.26 13.54
CA PRO A 324 22.26 10.38 12.85
C PRO A 324 22.98 9.09 12.40
N THR A 325 22.29 7.96 12.49
CA THR A 325 22.77 6.75 11.82
C THR A 325 22.47 6.88 10.34
N VAL A 326 23.51 6.99 9.51
CA VAL A 326 23.40 7.22 8.07
C VAL A 326 23.73 5.95 7.31
N TYR A 327 22.85 5.59 6.38
CA TYR A 327 23.07 4.51 5.42
C TYR A 327 23.15 5.11 4.01
N GLU A 328 24.26 4.88 3.29
CA GLU A 328 24.49 5.45 1.96
C GLU A 328 24.02 4.52 0.84
N PHE A 329 23.43 5.08 -0.20
CA PHE A 329 22.79 4.36 -1.30
C PHE A 329 23.62 4.06 -2.53
N PRO A 330 24.86 4.32 -2.75
CA PRO A 330 25.56 3.64 -3.83
C PRO A 330 25.51 2.12 -3.66
N SER A 331 25.28 1.65 -2.42
CA SER A 331 25.07 0.23 -2.12
C SER A 331 23.66 0.02 -1.56
N TYR A 332 22.70 -0.33 -2.40
CA TYR A 332 21.35 -0.72 -1.98
C TYR A 332 21.37 -1.86 -0.95
N HIS A 333 22.32 -2.77 -1.08
CA HIS A 333 22.50 -3.88 -0.14
C HIS A 333 22.83 -3.38 1.27
N GLN A 334 23.76 -2.44 1.41
CA GLN A 334 24.10 -1.85 2.73
C GLN A 334 22.95 -1.05 3.32
N ALA A 335 22.22 -0.31 2.47
CA ALA A 335 21.03 0.41 2.90
C ALA A 335 19.94 -0.54 3.39
N TYR A 336 19.74 -1.65 2.71
CA TYR A 336 18.82 -2.70 3.11
C TYR A 336 19.23 -3.36 4.42
N GLU A 337 20.49 -3.76 4.56
CA GLU A 337 21.02 -4.35 5.81
C GLU A 337 20.88 -3.38 6.97
N GLY A 338 21.19 -2.10 6.75
CA GLY A 338 21.04 -1.06 7.75
C GLY A 338 19.58 -0.87 8.20
N LEU A 339 18.65 -0.80 7.25
CA LEU A 339 17.23 -0.72 7.55
C LEU A 339 16.74 -1.97 8.30
N MET A 340 17.13 -3.16 7.83
CA MET A 340 16.76 -4.43 8.47
C MET A 340 17.32 -4.53 9.87
N HIS A 341 18.59 -4.16 10.08
CA HIS A 341 19.19 -4.11 11.41
C HIS A 341 18.40 -3.16 12.31
N HIS A 342 18.08 -1.95 11.85
CA HIS A 342 17.33 -0.97 12.62
C HIS A 342 15.95 -1.49 13.01
N VAL A 343 15.16 -1.97 12.02
CA VAL A 343 13.79 -2.45 12.22
C VAL A 343 13.73 -3.75 13.03
N LEU A 344 14.68 -4.66 12.83
CA LEU A 344 14.62 -5.99 13.45
C LEU A 344 15.28 -6.06 14.84
N THR A 345 16.27 -5.22 15.10
CA THR A 345 17.04 -5.30 16.35
C THR A 345 16.73 -4.18 17.33
N LYS A 346 16.44 -2.98 16.83
CA LYS A 346 16.18 -1.81 17.68
C LYS A 346 14.70 -1.54 17.88
N SER A 347 13.88 -1.87 16.87
CA SER A 347 12.47 -1.54 16.88
C SER A 347 11.67 -2.54 16.03
N ASN A 348 10.46 -2.88 16.46
CA ASN A 348 9.54 -3.64 15.61
C ASN A 348 8.70 -2.71 14.71
N THR A 349 8.79 -1.40 14.94
CA THR A 349 8.03 -0.39 14.21
C THR A 349 8.95 0.78 13.90
N ALA A 350 8.97 1.19 12.64
CA ALA A 350 9.70 2.35 12.16
C ALA A 350 8.81 3.22 11.28
N ALA A 351 9.23 4.44 11.02
CA ALA A 351 8.65 5.30 9.99
C ALA A 351 9.76 5.87 9.11
N ILE A 352 9.45 6.11 7.85
CA ILE A 352 10.37 6.74 6.90
C ILE A 352 9.64 7.90 6.24
N VAL A 353 10.22 9.09 6.37
CA VAL A 353 9.82 10.26 5.59
C VAL A 353 10.56 10.21 4.27
N ASP A 354 9.83 10.02 3.19
CA ASP A 354 10.34 9.90 1.83
C ASP A 354 10.57 11.25 1.16
N ASP A 355 11.40 11.29 0.13
CA ASP A 355 11.83 12.50 -0.56
C ASP A 355 10.78 12.94 -1.61
N TYR A 356 9.83 13.80 -1.18
CA TYR A 356 8.76 14.32 -2.05
C TYR A 356 9.29 15.22 -3.16
N GLU A 357 10.26 16.10 -2.85
CA GLU A 357 10.77 17.06 -3.82
C GLU A 357 11.49 16.33 -4.97
N TYR A 358 12.28 15.32 -4.66
CA TYR A 358 12.91 14.47 -5.69
C TYR A 358 11.87 13.81 -6.59
N TRP A 359 10.79 13.22 -6.00
CA TRP A 359 9.73 12.59 -6.78
C TRP A 359 8.99 13.59 -7.67
N LYS A 360 8.71 14.78 -7.16
CA LYS A 360 8.07 15.89 -7.88
C LYS A 360 8.94 16.38 -9.04
N GLU A 361 10.26 16.59 -8.80
CA GLU A 361 11.21 17.01 -9.84
C GLU A 361 11.37 16.00 -10.98
N LYS A 362 11.07 14.73 -10.73
CA LYS A 362 11.11 13.64 -11.71
C LYS A 362 9.72 13.32 -12.29
N ASP A 363 8.86 14.32 -12.38
CA ASP A 363 7.50 14.21 -12.94
C ASP A 363 6.67 13.07 -12.30
N LYS A 364 6.90 12.82 -11.01
CA LYS A 364 6.24 11.75 -10.23
C LYS A 364 6.41 10.36 -10.84
N ALA A 365 7.52 10.11 -11.52
CA ALA A 365 7.86 8.80 -12.06
C ALA A 365 8.07 7.76 -10.94
N ALA A 366 7.64 6.52 -11.16
CA ALA A 366 7.77 5.42 -10.19
C ALA A 366 9.23 5.19 -9.76
N ALA A 367 10.19 5.30 -10.68
CA ALA A 367 11.62 5.15 -10.39
C ALA A 367 12.20 6.23 -9.44
N ALA A 368 11.45 7.29 -9.17
CA ALA A 368 11.81 8.33 -8.21
C ALA A 368 10.94 8.30 -6.94
N GLY A 369 9.98 7.39 -6.86
CA GLY A 369 9.08 7.23 -5.73
C GLY A 369 9.77 6.76 -4.45
N LYS A 370 8.97 6.32 -3.49
CA LYS A 370 9.44 5.76 -2.22
C LYS A 370 10.32 4.54 -2.48
N LEU A 371 11.59 4.63 -2.12
CA LEU A 371 12.53 3.51 -2.33
C LEU A 371 12.09 2.29 -1.53
N PHE A 372 11.89 1.18 -2.21
CA PHE A 372 11.45 -0.07 -1.63
C PHE A 372 12.35 -1.22 -2.07
N LEU A 373 13.12 -1.75 -1.13
CA LEU A 373 14.16 -2.75 -1.38
C LEU A 373 13.63 -4.14 -1.05
N VAL A 374 13.75 -5.08 -1.99
CA VAL A 374 13.25 -6.45 -1.87
C VAL A 374 14.27 -7.46 -2.39
N ASN A 375 14.23 -8.68 -1.87
CA ASN A 375 14.95 -9.80 -2.50
C ASN A 375 14.14 -10.30 -3.68
N HIS A 376 14.70 -10.20 -4.89
CA HIS A 376 14.09 -10.62 -6.14
C HIS A 376 14.99 -11.60 -6.92
N GLY A 377 14.46 -12.24 -7.94
CA GLY A 377 15.26 -13.16 -8.77
C GLY A 377 15.84 -14.34 -8.01
N GLY A 378 17.14 -14.58 -8.16
CA GLY A 378 17.84 -15.74 -7.55
C GLY A 378 17.83 -15.74 -6.02
N GLY A 379 17.74 -14.57 -5.37
CA GLY A 379 17.66 -14.44 -3.91
C GLY A 379 16.28 -14.76 -3.32
N LEU A 380 15.23 -14.80 -4.17
CA LEU A 380 13.86 -15.00 -3.73
C LEU A 380 13.63 -16.39 -3.11
N ALA A 381 14.26 -17.42 -3.66
CA ALA A 381 14.11 -18.82 -3.24
C ALA A 381 14.58 -19.08 -1.80
N GLU A 382 15.55 -18.32 -1.32
CA GLU A 382 16.17 -18.48 -0.01
C GLU A 382 15.67 -17.48 1.04
N THR A 383 14.81 -16.52 0.65
CA THR A 383 14.36 -15.46 1.56
C THR A 383 13.47 -16.01 2.66
N LYS A 384 13.81 -15.64 3.90
CA LYS A 384 12.99 -15.88 5.11
C LYS A 384 12.19 -14.64 5.52
N VAL A 385 12.29 -13.58 4.74
CA VAL A 385 11.65 -12.29 4.98
C VAL A 385 10.78 -11.96 3.79
N GLN A 386 9.55 -11.54 4.03
CA GLN A 386 8.66 -11.02 3.01
C GLN A 386 8.37 -9.56 3.29
N HIS A 387 8.73 -8.70 2.35
CA HIS A 387 8.36 -7.31 2.34
C HIS A 387 7.06 -7.13 1.55
N ILE A 388 6.12 -6.36 2.10
CA ILE A 388 4.89 -5.99 1.40
C ILE A 388 4.65 -4.50 1.63
N PHE A 389 4.46 -3.76 0.55
CA PHE A 389 4.14 -2.33 0.58
C PHE A 389 2.68 -2.11 0.20
N PHE A 390 1.88 -1.63 1.15
CA PHE A 390 0.49 -1.24 0.96
C PHE A 390 0.44 0.26 0.65
N ASP A 391 -0.07 0.64 -0.53
CA ASP A 391 -0.20 2.06 -0.91
C ASP A 391 -1.43 2.26 -1.82
N GLY A 392 -2.30 3.19 -1.43
CA GLY A 392 -3.48 3.57 -2.22
C GLY A 392 -3.16 4.44 -3.45
N HIS A 393 -1.91 4.92 -3.59
CA HIS A 393 -1.48 5.72 -4.74
C HIS A 393 -0.90 4.87 -5.88
N ILE A 394 -0.73 3.55 -5.69
CA ILE A 394 -0.36 2.63 -6.77
C ILE A 394 -1.47 2.65 -7.83
N GLN A 395 -1.08 2.72 -9.10
CA GLN A 395 -1.99 2.75 -10.24
C GLN A 395 -2.02 1.40 -10.96
N ALA A 396 -3.03 1.19 -11.80
CA ALA A 396 -3.09 0.00 -12.65
C ALA A 396 -1.86 -0.08 -13.57
N GLY A 397 -1.10 -1.18 -13.45
CA GLY A 397 0.09 -1.40 -14.28
C GLY A 397 1.30 -0.51 -13.96
N ASN A 398 1.24 0.33 -12.90
CA ASN A 398 2.31 1.24 -12.55
C ASN A 398 2.42 1.41 -11.03
N ALA A 399 3.60 1.19 -10.47
CA ALA A 399 3.84 1.39 -9.05
C ALA A 399 3.76 2.87 -8.59
N HIS A 400 3.80 3.82 -9.52
CA HIS A 400 3.63 5.27 -9.38
C HIS A 400 4.43 5.88 -8.21
N SER A 401 3.99 5.71 -6.97
CA SER A 401 4.62 6.29 -5.77
C SER A 401 5.72 5.41 -5.16
N VAL A 402 5.97 4.20 -5.69
CA VAL A 402 6.90 3.21 -5.12
C VAL A 402 7.96 2.80 -6.13
N ASP A 403 9.25 2.97 -5.78
CA ASP A 403 10.39 2.50 -6.57
C ASP A 403 10.86 1.15 -6.01
N VAL A 404 10.38 0.06 -6.62
CA VAL A 404 10.72 -1.32 -6.19
C VAL A 404 12.04 -1.75 -6.82
N ARG A 405 13.03 -2.08 -5.98
CA ARG A 405 14.36 -2.50 -6.44
C ARG A 405 14.84 -3.76 -5.78
N ASP A 406 15.55 -4.57 -6.55
CA ASP A 406 16.28 -5.72 -6.05
C ASP A 406 17.48 -5.28 -5.20
N VAL A 407 17.59 -5.84 -4.01
CA VAL A 407 18.69 -5.58 -3.07
C VAL A 407 20.05 -5.98 -3.62
N VAL A 408 20.13 -7.04 -4.45
CA VAL A 408 21.39 -7.64 -4.89
C VAL A 408 22.08 -6.78 -5.95
N ASN A 409 21.33 -6.34 -6.96
CA ASN A 409 21.87 -5.63 -8.12
C ASN A 409 21.36 -4.19 -8.27
N GLY A 410 20.35 -3.80 -7.49
CA GLY A 410 19.74 -2.46 -7.55
C GLY A 410 18.82 -2.25 -8.76
N ASP A 411 18.56 -3.31 -9.54
CA ASP A 411 17.69 -3.22 -10.70
C ASP A 411 16.22 -2.98 -10.28
N SER A 412 15.48 -2.28 -11.13
CA SER A 412 14.05 -2.08 -10.92
C SER A 412 13.30 -3.40 -11.13
N VAL A 413 12.45 -3.76 -10.17
CA VAL A 413 11.57 -4.93 -10.30
C VAL A 413 10.37 -4.55 -11.17
N PRO A 414 10.08 -5.30 -12.25
CA PRO A 414 8.94 -5.03 -13.11
C PRO A 414 7.62 -5.05 -12.33
N PHE A 415 6.69 -4.14 -12.65
CA PHE A 415 5.41 -4.05 -11.95
C PHE A 415 4.66 -5.39 -11.92
N ALA A 416 4.62 -6.11 -13.05
CA ALA A 416 3.93 -7.41 -13.16
C ALA A 416 4.50 -8.50 -12.22
N GLU A 417 5.77 -8.37 -11.82
CA GLU A 417 6.43 -9.28 -10.89
C GLU A 417 6.32 -8.80 -9.44
N ALA A 418 6.12 -7.49 -9.26
CA ALA A 418 5.97 -6.87 -7.95
C ALA A 418 4.52 -6.90 -7.43
N ASP A 419 3.52 -6.88 -8.32
CA ASP A 419 2.10 -6.72 -8.01
C ASP A 419 1.54 -7.87 -7.18
N ASP A 420 1.03 -7.53 -6.00
CA ASP A 420 0.57 -8.47 -4.96
C ASP A 420 1.62 -9.49 -4.48
N VAL A 421 2.89 -9.31 -4.85
CA VAL A 421 4.01 -10.07 -4.29
C VAL A 421 4.75 -9.20 -3.28
N PHE A 422 5.15 -8.01 -3.71
CA PHE A 422 5.90 -7.03 -2.93
C PHE A 422 5.13 -5.74 -2.70
N ILE A 423 4.26 -5.33 -3.63
CA ILE A 423 3.43 -4.14 -3.52
C ILE A 423 1.96 -4.53 -3.65
N HIS A 424 1.09 -3.88 -2.88
CA HIS A 424 -0.36 -4.07 -2.95
C HIS A 424 -1.06 -2.72 -3.12
N ARG A 425 -1.83 -2.59 -4.20
CA ARG A 425 -2.66 -1.42 -4.45
C ARG A 425 -3.87 -1.44 -3.53
N VAL A 426 -3.91 -0.51 -2.59
CA VAL A 426 -5.00 -0.46 -1.61
C VAL A 426 -6.25 0.17 -2.21
N ASP A 427 -7.35 -0.59 -2.18
CA ASP A 427 -8.68 -0.02 -2.33
C ASP A 427 -9.10 0.59 -0.99
N PHE A 428 -8.87 1.89 -0.85
CA PHE A 428 -9.14 2.60 0.39
C PHE A 428 -10.62 2.56 0.78
N TYR A 429 -11.50 2.58 -0.21
CA TYR A 429 -12.93 2.50 0.02
C TYR A 429 -13.34 1.15 0.60
N GLN A 430 -12.87 0.07 0.01
CA GLN A 430 -13.08 -1.29 0.54
C GLN A 430 -12.40 -1.48 1.89
N ALA A 431 -11.23 -0.89 2.10
CA ALA A 431 -10.53 -0.93 3.39
C ALA A 431 -11.31 -0.22 4.51
N CYS A 432 -12.11 0.81 4.19
CA CYS A 432 -13.03 1.46 5.14
C CYS A 432 -14.32 0.66 5.37
N LEU A 433 -14.75 -0.16 4.39
CA LEU A 433 -15.96 -0.98 4.49
C LEU A 433 -15.72 -2.33 5.16
N ASP A 434 -14.60 -2.96 4.86
CA ASP A 434 -14.24 -4.31 5.31
C ASP A 434 -13.12 -4.27 6.35
N SER A 435 -13.45 -4.54 7.59
CA SER A 435 -12.46 -4.59 8.68
C SER A 435 -11.39 -5.68 8.50
N GLU A 436 -11.62 -6.67 7.63
CA GLU A 436 -10.66 -7.74 7.32
C GLU A 436 -9.86 -7.50 6.04
N TYR A 437 -10.00 -6.33 5.42
CA TYR A 437 -9.37 -6.00 4.15
C TYR A 437 -7.87 -6.34 4.12
N PHE A 438 -7.09 -5.80 5.06
CA PHE A 438 -5.64 -6.05 5.08
C PHE A 438 -5.27 -7.50 5.42
N VAL A 439 -6.11 -8.21 6.17
CA VAL A 439 -5.90 -9.65 6.43
C VAL A 439 -6.05 -10.45 5.14
N LYS A 440 -7.06 -10.14 4.32
CA LYS A 440 -7.28 -10.77 3.02
C LYS A 440 -6.19 -10.41 2.02
N ALA A 441 -5.82 -9.12 1.97
CA ALA A 441 -4.75 -8.63 1.10
C ALA A 441 -3.40 -9.29 1.44
N LEU A 442 -3.06 -9.39 2.73
CA LEU A 442 -1.85 -10.10 3.18
C LEU A 442 -1.85 -11.56 2.73
N LYS A 443 -2.96 -12.30 2.92
CA LYS A 443 -3.05 -13.71 2.47
C LYS A 443 -2.85 -13.84 0.96
N ASN A 444 -3.38 -12.91 0.17
CA ASN A 444 -3.16 -12.88 -1.27
C ASN A 444 -1.69 -12.68 -1.61
N CYS A 445 -1.03 -11.71 -0.98
CA CYS A 445 0.41 -11.45 -1.18
C CYS A 445 1.28 -12.64 -0.76
N GLU A 446 0.97 -13.30 0.36
CA GLU A 446 1.68 -14.51 0.80
C GLU A 446 1.52 -15.67 -0.18
N THR A 447 0.32 -15.85 -0.72
CA THR A 447 0.03 -16.88 -1.73
C THR A 447 0.79 -16.63 -3.04
N LYS A 448 0.80 -15.37 -3.52
CA LYS A 448 1.55 -15.00 -4.74
C LYS A 448 3.05 -15.13 -4.52
N MET A 449 3.56 -14.70 -3.37
CA MET A 449 4.96 -14.88 -2.98
C MET A 449 5.38 -16.34 -2.98
N SER A 450 4.57 -17.22 -2.42
CA SER A 450 4.86 -18.67 -2.39
C SER A 450 4.92 -19.27 -3.80
N LYS A 451 4.04 -18.82 -4.71
CA LYS A 451 4.11 -19.20 -6.13
C LYS A 451 5.39 -18.70 -6.79
N ALA A 452 5.74 -17.43 -6.58
CA ALA A 452 6.97 -16.85 -7.14
C ALA A 452 8.23 -17.57 -6.65
N ILE A 453 8.29 -17.96 -5.37
CA ILE A 453 9.38 -18.78 -4.81
C ILE A 453 9.46 -20.15 -5.50
N LEU A 454 8.34 -20.82 -5.70
CA LEU A 454 8.32 -22.12 -6.38
C LEU A 454 8.79 -22.01 -7.83
N GLU A 455 8.41 -20.95 -8.53
CA GLU A 455 8.85 -20.68 -9.89
C GLU A 455 10.36 -20.37 -9.94
N SER A 456 10.87 -19.54 -9.02
CA SER A 456 12.29 -19.23 -8.89
C SER A 456 13.14 -20.48 -8.65
N ARG A 457 12.68 -21.40 -7.77
CA ARG A 457 13.36 -22.69 -7.54
C ARG A 457 13.41 -23.56 -8.79
N ARG A 458 12.30 -23.67 -9.53
CA ARG A 458 12.26 -24.43 -10.80
C ARG A 458 13.22 -23.88 -11.84
N VAL A 459 13.29 -22.55 -11.97
CA VAL A 459 14.25 -21.90 -12.88
C VAL A 459 15.69 -22.17 -12.43
N GLY A 460 15.96 -22.13 -11.12
CA GLY A 460 17.26 -22.48 -10.56
C GLY A 460 17.67 -23.93 -10.86
N ASP A 461 16.77 -24.89 -10.62
CA ASP A 461 17.00 -26.31 -10.92
C ASP A 461 17.22 -26.53 -12.42
N ASP A 462 16.48 -25.84 -13.28
CA ASP A 462 16.63 -25.89 -14.73
C ASP A 462 18.00 -25.32 -15.21
N ILE A 463 18.48 -24.25 -14.54
CA ILE A 463 19.80 -23.66 -14.84
C ILE A 463 20.93 -24.64 -14.44
N VAL A 464 20.85 -25.21 -13.22
CA VAL A 464 21.85 -26.19 -12.74
C VAL A 464 21.88 -27.42 -13.64
N ALA A 465 20.69 -27.97 -13.99
CA ALA A 465 20.62 -29.08 -14.94
C ALA A 465 21.17 -28.71 -16.34
N GLY A 466 20.96 -27.46 -16.77
CA GLY A 466 21.52 -26.94 -18.02
C GLY A 466 23.03 -26.76 -17.97
N GLU A 467 23.62 -26.41 -16.84
CA GLU A 467 25.06 -26.29 -16.64
C GLU A 467 25.73 -27.66 -16.57
N GLU A 468 25.16 -28.63 -15.87
CA GLU A 468 25.64 -30.03 -15.86
C GLU A 468 25.60 -30.65 -17.25
N GLN A 469 24.56 -30.39 -18.05
CA GLN A 469 24.52 -30.80 -19.46
C GLN A 469 25.57 -30.11 -20.32
N LYS A 470 25.84 -28.81 -20.09
CA LYS A 470 26.93 -28.10 -20.80
C LYS A 470 28.31 -28.65 -20.48
N GLU A 471 28.55 -29.07 -19.24
CA GLU A 471 29.81 -29.69 -18.84
C GLU A 471 29.99 -31.07 -19.49
N THR A 472 28.92 -31.88 -19.52
CA THR A 472 28.91 -33.17 -20.20
C THR A 472 29.11 -33.02 -21.72
N LEU A 473 28.51 -32.00 -22.34
CA LEU A 473 28.68 -31.71 -23.76
C LEU A 473 30.09 -31.24 -24.10
N LYS A 474 30.76 -30.48 -23.23
CA LYS A 474 32.16 -30.04 -23.42
C LYS A 474 33.16 -31.22 -23.48
N GLY A 475 32.83 -32.33 -22.83
CA GLY A 475 33.62 -33.55 -22.86
C GLY A 475 33.47 -34.39 -24.12
N LEU A 476 32.54 -34.07 -25.03
CA LEU A 476 32.29 -34.83 -26.25
C LEU A 476 33.39 -34.61 -27.32
N PRO A 477 33.66 -35.59 -28.16
CA PRO A 477 34.48 -35.39 -29.38
C PRO A 477 33.89 -34.25 -30.23
N PRO A 478 34.72 -33.41 -30.88
CA PRO A 478 34.28 -32.22 -31.60
C PRO A 478 33.14 -32.45 -32.60
N LYS A 479 33.15 -33.57 -33.30
CA LYS A 479 32.13 -33.94 -34.29
C LYS A 479 30.79 -34.23 -33.60
N GLU A 480 30.80 -34.91 -32.47
CA GLU A 480 29.60 -35.27 -31.70
C GLU A 480 29.03 -34.05 -30.96
N TYR A 481 29.90 -33.19 -30.45
CA TYR A 481 29.51 -31.89 -29.90
C TYR A 481 28.72 -31.05 -30.91
N LEU A 482 29.26 -30.86 -32.12
CA LEU A 482 28.60 -30.11 -33.20
C LEU A 482 27.27 -30.76 -33.61
N TYR A 483 27.22 -32.08 -33.68
CA TYR A 483 26.01 -32.80 -34.06
C TYR A 483 24.88 -32.63 -33.06
N ARG A 484 25.19 -32.56 -31.77
CA ARG A 484 24.20 -32.40 -30.71
C ARG A 484 23.83 -30.93 -30.42
N THR A 485 24.72 -29.98 -30.70
CA THR A 485 24.54 -28.57 -30.30
C THR A 485 24.21 -27.62 -31.44
N VAL A 486 24.94 -27.73 -32.55
CA VAL A 486 24.86 -26.74 -33.65
C VAL A 486 23.97 -27.23 -34.80
N ILE A 487 24.10 -28.48 -35.19
CA ILE A 487 23.37 -29.02 -36.35
C ILE A 487 21.86 -28.94 -36.23
N PRO A 488 21.23 -29.23 -35.07
CA PRO A 488 19.78 -29.14 -34.93
C PRO A 488 19.22 -27.71 -35.15
N ALA A 489 20.02 -26.69 -34.84
CA ALA A 489 19.66 -25.28 -35.04
C ALA A 489 20.01 -24.81 -36.46
N LEU A 490 21.08 -25.32 -37.02
CA LEU A 490 21.59 -24.92 -38.34
C LEU A 490 20.77 -25.50 -39.50
N LEU A 491 20.28 -26.74 -39.40
CA LEU A 491 19.52 -27.37 -40.48
C LEU A 491 18.27 -26.60 -40.89
N PRO A 492 17.38 -26.19 -39.96
CA PRO A 492 16.21 -25.36 -40.30
C PRO A 492 16.56 -23.99 -40.87
N ALA A 493 17.69 -23.40 -40.42
CA ALA A 493 18.19 -22.15 -40.97
C ALA A 493 18.68 -22.30 -42.41
N LEU A 494 19.35 -23.41 -42.73
CA LEU A 494 19.79 -23.75 -44.09
C LEU A 494 18.58 -24.03 -45.02
N GLU A 495 17.57 -24.75 -44.54
CA GLU A 495 16.32 -25.00 -45.28
C GLU A 495 15.58 -23.72 -45.60
N ALA A 496 15.48 -22.81 -44.62
CA ALA A 496 14.86 -21.49 -44.83
C ALA A 496 15.69 -20.64 -45.80
N CYS A 497 17.00 -20.65 -45.69
CA CYS A 497 17.92 -19.97 -46.63
C CYS A 497 17.81 -20.51 -48.05
N GLN A 498 17.70 -21.83 -48.22
CA GLN A 498 17.51 -22.48 -49.53
C GLN A 498 16.17 -22.08 -50.18
N ARG A 499 15.13 -21.97 -49.37
CA ARG A 499 13.79 -21.58 -49.82
C ARG A 499 13.74 -20.11 -50.22
N ASP A 500 14.23 -19.22 -49.35
CA ASP A 500 14.06 -17.77 -49.46
C ASP A 500 15.16 -17.09 -50.32
N ARG A 501 16.29 -17.78 -50.59
CA ARG A 501 17.44 -17.35 -51.41
C ARG A 501 17.85 -15.89 -51.18
N PRO A 502 18.18 -15.49 -49.92
CA PRO A 502 18.54 -14.12 -49.62
C PRO A 502 19.83 -13.66 -50.33
N ALA A 503 19.98 -12.33 -50.47
CA ALA A 503 21.16 -11.74 -51.10
C ALA A 503 22.45 -12.02 -50.30
N ASP A 504 22.37 -12.04 -48.97
CA ASP A 504 23.44 -12.50 -48.08
C ASP A 504 22.98 -13.75 -47.30
N PRO A 505 23.37 -14.94 -47.73
CA PRO A 505 22.96 -16.19 -47.10
C PRO A 505 23.52 -16.37 -45.69
N ILE A 506 24.71 -15.83 -45.41
CA ILE A 506 25.40 -16.01 -44.12
C ILE A 506 24.73 -15.14 -43.06
N GLU A 507 24.47 -13.89 -43.39
CA GLU A 507 23.75 -12.97 -42.52
C GLU A 507 22.34 -13.49 -42.22
N PHE A 508 21.65 -13.99 -43.23
CA PHE A 508 20.30 -14.57 -43.06
C PHE A 508 20.31 -15.75 -42.09
N ILE A 509 21.25 -16.69 -42.25
CA ILE A 509 21.37 -17.86 -41.36
C ILE A 509 21.65 -17.41 -39.91
N ALA A 510 22.55 -16.42 -39.72
CA ALA A 510 22.88 -15.91 -38.43
C ALA A 510 21.64 -15.28 -37.73
N PHE A 511 20.91 -14.42 -38.44
CA PHE A 511 19.66 -13.82 -37.91
C PHE A 511 18.56 -14.85 -37.66
N TYR A 512 18.43 -15.84 -38.56
CA TYR A 512 17.47 -16.92 -38.38
C TYR A 512 17.73 -17.70 -37.09
N MET A 513 18.98 -18.08 -36.87
CA MET A 513 19.40 -18.81 -35.67
C MET A 513 19.17 -17.96 -34.41
N LEU A 514 19.54 -16.66 -34.38
CA LEU A 514 19.32 -15.76 -33.26
C LEU A 514 17.83 -15.58 -32.94
N ARG A 515 16.99 -15.43 -33.95
CA ARG A 515 15.55 -15.24 -33.80
C ARG A 515 14.84 -16.47 -33.22
N HIS A 516 15.37 -17.65 -33.46
CA HIS A 516 14.76 -18.92 -33.06
C HIS A 516 15.52 -19.61 -31.90
N THR A 517 16.41 -18.89 -31.22
CA THR A 517 17.21 -19.41 -30.10
C THR A 517 16.37 -20.09 -29.02
N HIS A 518 15.19 -19.54 -28.70
CA HIS A 518 14.30 -20.13 -27.70
C HIS A 518 13.66 -21.47 -28.10
N GLN A 519 13.51 -21.75 -29.38
CA GLN A 519 12.98 -23.04 -29.86
C GLN A 519 14.02 -24.15 -29.73
N TYR A 520 15.31 -23.81 -29.97
CA TYR A 520 16.42 -24.77 -29.95
C TYR A 520 16.95 -25.03 -28.53
N SER A 521 16.82 -24.10 -27.61
CA SER A 521 17.15 -24.36 -26.20
C SER A 521 16.24 -25.41 -25.55
N LYS A 522 15.02 -25.60 -26.06
CA LYS A 522 14.11 -26.69 -25.63
C LYS A 522 14.50 -28.06 -26.23
N THR A 523 15.05 -28.09 -27.42
CA THR A 523 15.45 -29.35 -28.09
C THR A 523 16.77 -29.91 -27.54
N LEU A 524 17.62 -29.07 -26.94
CA LEU A 524 18.82 -29.49 -26.21
C LEU A 524 18.52 -30.10 -24.83
N LYS A 525 17.28 -29.95 -24.33
CA LYS A 525 16.81 -30.51 -23.06
C LYS A 525 16.06 -31.84 -23.19
N ALA A 526 15.84 -32.33 -24.41
CA ALA A 526 15.26 -33.64 -24.74
C ALA A 526 16.31 -34.59 -25.27
#